data_6f37bcc93df4b3bd6e41003b610b9eda
#
_entry.id   6f37bcc93df4b3bd6e41003b610b9eda
#
_cell.length_a   1.000
_cell.length_b   1.000
_cell.length_c   1.000
_cell.angle_alpha   90.00
_cell.angle_beta   90.00
_cell.angle_gamma   90.00
#
_symmetry.space_group_name_H-M   'P 1'
#
loop_
_entity.id
_entity.type
_entity.pdbx_description
1 polymer ?
#
loop_
_entity_poly.entity_id
_entity_poly.type
_entity_poly.pdbx_seq_one_letter_code
_entity_poly.pdbx_strand_id
1 'polypeptide(L)'
;MANAREIQSRIKSVQDTMKITNAMYMISSSKMKKAKKILEDTEPFFYNMQGAIARILRHVPDINHPFFSVRHLVPTEERKTGLIVVTGDKGMAGAYNHNITKVTDAFMEKTPGYHRLYVLGMTGRQYYEKKSADVDGSFRYTVQKPTMHRA
;
A
#
# COMPACT_ATOMS: atom_id res chain seq x y z
N MET A 1 -17.03 44.73 14.30
CA MET A 1 -15.88 45.08 13.45
C MET A 1 -14.69 44.25 13.88
N ALA A 2 -14.14 43.43 13.00
CA ALA A 2 -12.93 42.68 13.31
C ALA A 2 -11.79 43.66 13.64
N ASN A 3 -11.14 43.45 14.79
CA ASN A 3 -10.08 44.35 15.24
C ASN A 3 -8.87 44.17 14.28
N ALA A 4 -8.24 45.29 13.86
CA ALA A 4 -7.07 45.27 12.98
C ALA A 4 -5.96 44.31 13.47
N ARG A 5 -5.80 44.18 14.78
CA ARG A 5 -4.89 43.20 15.39
C ARG A 5 -5.27 41.75 15.09
N GLU A 6 -6.55 41.44 15.05
CA GLU A 6 -7.02 40.09 14.71
C GLU A 6 -6.71 39.76 13.24
N ILE A 7 -6.93 40.72 12.35
CA ILE A 7 -6.61 40.54 10.92
C ILE A 7 -5.10 40.37 10.72
N GLN A 8 -4.27 41.18 11.39
CA GLN A 8 -2.82 41.02 11.34
C GLN A 8 -2.35 39.67 11.87
N SER A 9 -2.95 39.18 12.97
CA SER A 9 -2.66 37.88 13.52
C SER A 9 -3.01 36.74 12.53
N ARG A 10 -4.16 36.85 11.86
CA ARG A 10 -4.58 35.88 10.82
C ARG A 10 -3.65 35.87 9.62
N ILE A 11 -3.23 37.07 9.14
CA ILE A 11 -2.27 37.22 8.04
C ILE A 11 -0.98 36.51 8.39
N LYS A 12 -0.44 36.75 9.60
CA LYS A 12 0.79 36.09 10.07
C LYS A 12 0.63 34.57 10.13
N SER A 13 -0.48 34.08 10.68
CA SER A 13 -0.78 32.63 10.76
C SER A 13 -0.83 31.98 9.37
N VAL A 14 -1.47 32.65 8.40
CA VAL A 14 -1.54 32.16 7.01
C VAL A 14 -0.14 32.15 6.37
N GLN A 15 0.67 33.19 6.58
CA GLN A 15 2.04 33.21 6.08
C GLN A 15 2.91 32.09 6.66
N ASP A 16 2.79 31.82 7.95
CA ASP A 16 3.53 30.74 8.61
C ASP A 16 3.06 29.37 8.12
N THR A 17 1.75 29.18 7.95
CA THR A 17 1.18 27.97 7.35
C THR A 17 1.69 27.77 5.91
N MET A 18 1.80 28.83 5.13
CA MET A 18 2.33 28.78 3.76
C MET A 18 3.80 28.35 3.74
N LYS A 19 4.64 28.85 4.67
CA LYS A 19 6.04 28.42 4.80
C LYS A 19 6.16 26.93 5.11
N ILE A 20 5.34 26.43 6.07
CA ILE A 20 5.28 25.00 6.42
C ILE A 20 4.85 24.17 5.22
N THR A 21 3.81 24.59 4.50
CA THR A 21 3.29 23.88 3.32
C THR A 21 4.34 23.81 2.22
N ASN A 22 5.08 24.91 1.97
CA ASN A 22 6.17 24.92 1.00
C ASN A 22 7.30 23.96 1.39
N ALA A 23 7.68 23.90 2.68
CA ALA A 23 8.68 22.96 3.15
C ALA A 23 8.19 21.50 2.95
N MET A 24 6.93 21.22 3.28
CA MET A 24 6.32 19.90 3.04
C MET A 24 6.28 19.54 1.54
N TYR A 25 5.99 20.48 0.68
CA TYR A 25 6.02 20.31 -0.78
C TYR A 25 7.42 19.91 -1.26
N MET A 26 8.46 20.62 -0.83
CA MET A 26 9.84 20.32 -1.22
C MET A 26 10.28 18.93 -0.75
N ILE A 27 9.99 18.58 0.50
CA ILE A 27 10.29 17.25 1.06
C ILE A 27 9.55 16.16 0.28
N SER A 28 8.26 16.33 0.02
CA SER A 28 7.43 15.36 -0.69
C SER A 28 7.89 15.20 -2.15
N SER A 29 8.22 16.29 -2.82
CA SER A 29 8.76 16.27 -4.18
C SER A 29 10.10 15.51 -4.25
N SER A 30 11.00 15.75 -3.30
CA SER A 30 12.27 15.03 -3.21
C SER A 30 12.07 13.53 -2.97
N LYS A 31 11.16 13.16 -2.05
CA LYS A 31 10.81 11.75 -1.79
C LYS A 31 10.19 11.07 -3.01
N MET A 32 9.32 11.78 -3.74
CA MET A 32 8.71 11.26 -4.97
C MET A 32 9.75 10.98 -6.05
N LYS A 33 10.70 11.91 -6.27
CA LYS A 33 11.80 11.69 -7.22
C LYS A 33 12.64 10.47 -6.85
N LYS A 34 12.96 10.32 -5.56
CA LYS A 34 13.70 9.15 -5.07
C LYS A 34 12.93 7.84 -5.27
N ALA A 35 11.63 7.83 -4.98
CA ALA A 35 10.79 6.65 -5.16
C ALA A 35 10.67 6.26 -6.65
N LYS A 36 10.52 7.23 -7.55
CA LYS A 36 10.53 6.98 -9.01
C LYS A 36 11.84 6.37 -9.46
N LYS A 37 12.97 6.89 -9.00
CA LYS A 37 14.27 6.32 -9.35
C LYS A 37 14.43 4.87 -8.89
N ILE A 38 14.01 4.56 -7.65
CA ILE A 38 14.04 3.18 -7.14
C ILE A 38 13.16 2.26 -7.98
N LEU A 39 11.99 2.74 -8.42
CA LEU A 39 11.12 1.99 -9.31
C LEU A 39 11.79 1.72 -10.66
N GLU A 40 12.34 2.75 -11.30
CA GLU A 40 13.05 2.65 -12.57
C GLU A 40 14.23 1.67 -12.49
N ASP A 41 14.96 1.66 -11.38
CA ASP A 41 16.10 0.75 -11.16
C ASP A 41 15.64 -0.71 -10.91
N THR A 42 14.44 -0.91 -10.34
CA THR A 42 13.91 -2.23 -9.95
C THR A 42 13.08 -2.88 -11.06
N GLU A 43 12.39 -2.09 -11.86
CA GLU A 43 11.44 -2.57 -12.87
C GLU A 43 12.05 -3.53 -13.91
N PRO A 44 13.27 -3.30 -14.45
CA PRO A 44 13.90 -4.23 -15.38
C PRO A 44 14.17 -5.61 -14.74
N PHE A 45 14.58 -5.63 -13.48
CA PHE A 45 14.78 -6.86 -12.74
C PHE A 45 13.47 -7.65 -12.58
N PHE A 46 12.39 -6.97 -12.23
CA PHE A 46 11.07 -7.57 -12.09
C PHE A 46 10.62 -8.24 -13.40
N TYR A 47 10.69 -7.54 -14.52
CA TYR A 47 10.30 -8.11 -15.82
C TYR A 47 11.20 -9.25 -16.28
N ASN A 48 12.50 -9.19 -16.00
CA ASN A 48 13.41 -10.29 -16.28
C ASN A 48 13.08 -11.54 -15.48
N MET A 49 12.76 -11.40 -14.21
CA MET A 49 12.32 -12.49 -13.34
C MET A 49 11.00 -13.10 -13.82
N GLN A 50 10.03 -12.27 -14.16
CA GLN A 50 8.73 -12.72 -14.71
C GLN A 50 8.94 -13.49 -16.01
N GLY A 51 9.79 -12.99 -16.91
CA GLY A 51 10.13 -13.69 -18.16
C GLY A 51 10.88 -15.01 -17.94
N ALA A 52 11.74 -15.09 -16.93
CA ALA A 52 12.42 -16.32 -16.55
C ALA A 52 11.44 -17.38 -16.04
N ILE A 53 10.54 -17.00 -15.12
CA ILE A 53 9.50 -17.89 -14.59
C ILE A 53 8.61 -18.38 -15.73
N ALA A 54 8.15 -17.51 -16.62
CA ALA A 54 7.32 -17.89 -17.76
C ALA A 54 8.02 -18.86 -18.73
N ARG A 55 9.35 -18.71 -18.90
CA ARG A 55 10.16 -19.67 -19.70
C ARG A 55 10.26 -21.03 -19.02
N ILE A 56 10.53 -21.06 -17.72
CA ILE A 56 10.61 -22.31 -16.94
C ILE A 56 9.29 -23.07 -17.06
N LEU A 57 8.16 -22.41 -16.84
CA LEU A 57 6.83 -23.04 -16.91
C LEU A 57 6.49 -23.57 -18.30
N ARG A 58 7.01 -22.97 -19.37
CA ARG A 58 6.84 -23.49 -20.75
C ARG A 58 7.66 -24.74 -21.03
N HIS A 59 8.85 -24.85 -20.44
CA HIS A 59 9.74 -25.98 -20.68
C HIS A 59 9.52 -27.16 -19.72
N VAL A 60 8.92 -26.90 -18.56
CA VAL A 60 8.64 -27.91 -17.54
C VAL A 60 7.18 -27.75 -17.08
N PRO A 61 6.21 -28.18 -17.93
CA PRO A 61 4.79 -27.98 -17.62
C PRO A 61 4.31 -28.76 -16.39
N ASP A 62 4.96 -29.87 -16.06
CA ASP A 62 4.58 -30.77 -14.96
C ASP A 62 5.31 -30.45 -13.65
N ILE A 63 5.64 -29.19 -13.39
CA ILE A 63 6.28 -28.80 -12.14
C ILE A 63 5.34 -29.06 -10.96
N ASN A 64 5.71 -30.04 -10.14
CA ASN A 64 5.04 -30.27 -8.86
C ASN A 64 5.71 -29.45 -7.75
N HIS A 65 5.21 -28.23 -7.51
CA HIS A 65 5.72 -27.34 -6.48
C HIS A 65 4.57 -26.61 -5.79
N PRO A 66 4.62 -26.36 -4.48
CA PRO A 66 3.53 -25.69 -3.74
C PRO A 66 3.11 -24.34 -4.31
N PHE A 67 4.01 -23.59 -4.94
CA PHE A 67 3.70 -22.30 -5.57
C PHE A 67 2.90 -22.43 -6.87
N PHE A 68 2.96 -23.60 -7.51
CA PHE A 68 2.22 -23.90 -8.74
C PHE A 68 1.06 -24.87 -8.51
N SER A 69 0.70 -25.11 -7.24
CA SER A 69 -0.40 -26.01 -6.92
C SER A 69 -1.73 -25.52 -7.49
N VAL A 70 -2.54 -26.46 -7.93
CA VAL A 70 -3.84 -26.24 -8.61
C VAL A 70 -4.92 -25.82 -7.60
N ARG A 71 -4.74 -24.67 -6.96
CA ARG A 71 -5.71 -24.13 -5.98
C ARG A 71 -7.09 -23.85 -6.58
N HIS A 72 -7.20 -23.77 -7.90
CA HIS A 72 -8.49 -23.60 -8.58
C HIS A 72 -9.40 -24.83 -8.42
N LEU A 73 -8.85 -25.99 -8.06
CA LEU A 73 -9.63 -27.19 -7.75
C LEU A 73 -10.22 -27.20 -6.32
N VAL A 74 -9.75 -26.31 -5.45
CA VAL A 74 -10.34 -26.16 -4.10
C VAL A 74 -11.64 -25.38 -4.22
N PRO A 75 -12.76 -25.84 -3.62
CA PRO A 75 -14.00 -25.10 -3.57
C PRO A 75 -13.78 -23.67 -3.06
N THR A 76 -14.49 -22.71 -3.63
CA THR A 76 -14.25 -21.27 -3.36
C THR A 76 -14.43 -20.93 -1.89
N GLU A 77 -15.37 -21.58 -1.23
CA GLU A 77 -15.70 -21.42 0.20
C GLU A 77 -14.58 -21.89 1.14
N GLU A 78 -13.80 -22.87 0.69
CA GLU A 78 -12.68 -23.45 1.46
C GLU A 78 -11.34 -22.75 1.21
N ARG A 79 -11.29 -21.83 0.25
CA ARG A 79 -10.07 -21.12 -0.09
C ARG A 79 -9.63 -20.18 1.01
N LYS A 80 -8.33 -20.22 1.32
CA LYS A 80 -7.68 -19.26 2.20
C LYS A 80 -6.92 -18.28 1.32
N THR A 81 -7.33 -17.02 1.34
CA THR A 81 -6.74 -15.96 0.51
C THR A 81 -6.00 -14.96 1.39
N GLY A 82 -4.71 -14.79 1.13
CA GLY A 82 -3.92 -13.70 1.71
C GLY A 82 -4.02 -12.46 0.82
N LEU A 83 -4.44 -11.33 1.40
CA LEU A 83 -4.55 -10.05 0.71
C LEU A 83 -3.46 -9.11 1.20
N ILE A 84 -2.56 -8.70 0.31
CA ILE A 84 -1.57 -7.67 0.59
C ILE A 84 -2.20 -6.31 0.26
N VAL A 85 -2.42 -5.49 1.28
CA VAL A 85 -3.07 -4.18 1.15
C VAL A 85 -2.05 -3.08 1.42
N VAL A 86 -1.75 -2.27 0.41
CA VAL A 86 -0.75 -1.21 0.50
C VAL A 86 -1.42 0.14 0.65
N THR A 87 -1.28 0.76 1.81
CA THR A 87 -1.82 2.08 2.15
C THR A 87 -0.71 3.04 2.59
N GLY A 88 -1.02 4.31 2.75
CA GLY A 88 -0.07 5.28 3.31
C GLY A 88 0.08 5.13 4.82
N ASP A 89 1.23 5.58 5.33
CA ASP A 89 1.49 5.65 6.78
C ASP A 89 0.80 6.86 7.44
N LYS A 90 0.49 7.89 6.66
CA LYS A 90 -0.10 9.16 7.14
C LYS A 90 -1.23 9.61 6.22
N GLY A 91 -2.06 10.53 6.72
CA GLY A 91 -3.06 11.23 5.92
C GLY A 91 -2.47 12.14 4.85
N MET A 92 -3.30 13.00 4.30
CA MET A 92 -2.99 13.93 3.20
C MET A 92 -2.56 13.24 1.89
N ALA A 93 -3.08 12.04 1.65
CA ALA A 93 -2.88 11.28 0.41
C ALA A 93 -4.11 11.37 -0.53
N GLY A 94 -4.92 12.42 -0.42
CA GLY A 94 -6.18 12.53 -1.16
C GLY A 94 -7.10 11.33 -0.89
N ALA A 95 -7.76 10.85 -1.91
CA ALA A 95 -8.65 9.69 -1.83
C ALA A 95 -7.94 8.32 -1.87
N TYR A 96 -6.61 8.28 -1.98
CA TYR A 96 -5.85 7.03 -2.19
C TYR A 96 -6.19 5.95 -1.16
N ASN A 97 -6.00 6.25 0.13
CA ASN A 97 -6.24 5.26 1.19
C ASN A 97 -7.70 4.79 1.20
N HIS A 98 -8.64 5.72 1.03
CA HIS A 98 -10.08 5.40 0.98
C HIS A 98 -10.42 4.49 -0.22
N ASN A 99 -9.86 4.78 -1.39
CA ASN A 99 -10.11 3.97 -2.57
C ASN A 99 -9.53 2.55 -2.42
N ILE A 100 -8.33 2.41 -1.84
CA ILE A 100 -7.75 1.09 -1.57
C ILE A 100 -8.62 0.28 -0.61
N THR A 101 -9.03 0.86 0.52
CA THR A 101 -9.90 0.14 1.48
C THR A 101 -11.23 -0.23 0.85
N LYS A 102 -11.85 0.64 0.05
CA LYS A 102 -13.10 0.37 -0.66
C LYS A 102 -12.96 -0.80 -1.65
N VAL A 103 -11.88 -0.84 -2.42
CA VAL A 103 -11.62 -1.93 -3.38
C VAL A 103 -11.38 -3.24 -2.65
N THR A 104 -10.61 -3.22 -1.55
CA THR A 104 -10.33 -4.41 -0.75
C THR A 104 -11.61 -4.95 -0.10
N ASP A 105 -12.44 -4.10 0.49
CA ASP A 105 -13.71 -4.48 1.09
C ASP A 105 -14.64 -5.11 0.04
N ALA A 106 -14.80 -4.47 -1.12
CA ALA A 106 -15.60 -5.00 -2.21
C ALA A 106 -15.08 -6.34 -2.75
N PHE A 107 -13.77 -6.57 -2.73
CA PHE A 107 -13.19 -7.85 -3.10
C PHE A 107 -13.54 -8.93 -2.08
N MET A 108 -13.39 -8.65 -0.79
CA MET A 108 -13.72 -9.60 0.27
C MET A 108 -15.22 -9.97 0.29
N GLU A 109 -16.08 -9.00 0.03
CA GLU A 109 -17.55 -9.23 -0.06
C GLU A 109 -17.93 -10.11 -1.25
N LYS A 110 -17.23 -9.98 -2.38
CA LYS A 110 -17.52 -10.72 -3.62
C LYS A 110 -16.87 -12.09 -3.67
N THR A 111 -15.82 -12.32 -2.91
CA THR A 111 -15.04 -13.56 -2.94
C THR A 111 -15.31 -14.35 -1.68
N PRO A 112 -16.08 -15.45 -1.73
CA PRO A 112 -16.31 -16.28 -0.56
C PRO A 112 -15.02 -16.96 -0.11
N GLY A 113 -15.00 -17.40 1.16
CA GLY A 113 -13.86 -18.04 1.78
C GLY A 113 -13.21 -17.19 2.86
N TYR A 114 -12.11 -17.69 3.39
CA TYR A 114 -11.38 -17.00 4.45
C TYR A 114 -10.35 -16.03 3.88
N HIS A 115 -10.34 -14.80 4.41
CA HIS A 115 -9.41 -13.74 4.01
C HIS A 115 -8.52 -13.33 5.18
N ARG A 116 -7.21 -13.36 4.98
CA ARG A 116 -6.23 -12.80 5.91
C ARG A 116 -5.55 -11.59 5.29
N LEU A 117 -5.52 -10.49 6.02
CA LEU A 117 -4.99 -9.21 5.55
C LEU A 117 -3.54 -9.01 6.01
N TYR A 118 -2.66 -8.74 5.06
CA TYR A 118 -1.29 -8.29 5.28
C TYR A 118 -1.21 -6.82 4.91
N VAL A 119 -1.34 -5.94 5.89
CA VAL A 119 -1.51 -4.51 5.64
C VAL A 119 -0.20 -3.76 5.79
N LEU A 120 0.29 -3.16 4.71
CA LEU A 120 1.36 -2.18 4.71
C LEU A 120 0.77 -0.78 4.86
N GLY A 121 1.36 0.01 5.77
CA GLY A 121 0.93 1.37 6.06
C GLY A 121 -0.04 1.46 7.23
N MET A 122 0.19 2.49 8.06
CA MET A 122 -0.54 2.67 9.33
C MET A 122 -2.02 3.00 9.12
N THR A 123 -2.35 3.73 8.05
CA THR A 123 -3.74 4.17 7.81
C THR A 123 -4.67 2.98 7.54
N GLY A 124 -4.25 2.05 6.68
CA GLY A 124 -5.04 0.85 6.40
C GLY A 124 -5.12 -0.08 7.60
N ARG A 125 -4.01 -0.22 8.34
CA ARG A 125 -4.00 -1.03 9.55
C ARG A 125 -5.03 -0.56 10.56
N GLN A 126 -5.03 0.73 10.90
CA GLN A 126 -6.02 1.31 11.82
C GLN A 126 -7.46 1.14 11.34
N TYR A 127 -7.68 1.18 10.02
CA TYR A 127 -8.98 0.96 9.42
C TYR A 127 -9.48 -0.47 9.65
N TYR A 128 -8.65 -1.47 9.33
CA TYR A 128 -9.04 -2.88 9.43
C TYR A 128 -9.07 -3.41 10.87
N GLU A 129 -8.20 -2.91 11.75
CA GLU A 129 -8.27 -3.22 13.19
C GLU A 129 -9.59 -2.74 13.81
N LYS A 130 -10.09 -1.56 13.41
CA LYS A 130 -11.42 -1.07 13.84
C LYS A 130 -12.59 -1.90 13.30
N LYS A 131 -12.42 -2.51 12.13
CA LYS A 131 -13.44 -3.40 11.52
C LYS A 131 -13.38 -4.83 12.07
N SER A 132 -12.48 -5.13 12.99
CA SER A 132 -12.25 -6.49 13.49
C SER A 132 -11.97 -7.51 12.38
N ALA A 133 -11.35 -7.07 11.28
CA ALA A 133 -10.90 -7.94 10.21
C ALA A 133 -9.68 -8.75 10.67
N ASP A 134 -9.47 -9.94 10.10
CA ASP A 134 -8.28 -10.75 10.41
C ASP A 134 -7.02 -10.14 9.78
N VAL A 135 -6.37 -9.27 10.53
CA VAL A 135 -5.11 -8.64 10.15
C VAL A 135 -3.94 -9.37 10.79
N ASP A 136 -2.95 -9.76 9.97
CA ASP A 136 -1.75 -10.40 10.51
C ASP A 136 -1.02 -9.50 11.50
N GLY A 137 -0.92 -9.96 12.74
CA GLY A 137 -0.33 -9.20 13.86
C GLY A 137 1.18 -9.03 13.78
N SER A 138 1.88 -9.95 13.11
CA SER A 138 3.33 -9.93 12.94
C SER A 138 3.77 -9.06 11.75
N PHE A 139 2.88 -8.85 10.77
CA PHE A 139 3.14 -8.07 9.58
C PHE A 139 2.95 -6.56 9.83
N ARG A 140 3.92 -5.95 10.51
CA ARG A 140 3.87 -4.53 10.93
C ARG A 140 4.89 -3.68 10.17
N TYR A 141 4.68 -3.54 8.86
CA TYR A 141 5.57 -2.76 8.02
C TYR A 141 4.98 -1.42 7.63
N THR A 142 5.82 -0.41 7.62
CA THR A 142 5.53 0.89 7.04
C THR A 142 5.98 0.90 5.57
N VAL A 143 5.33 1.70 4.74
CA VAL A 143 5.74 1.86 3.34
C VAL A 143 7.01 2.70 3.19
N GLN A 144 7.48 3.32 4.28
CA GLN A 144 8.72 4.10 4.28
C GLN A 144 9.94 3.17 4.36
N LYS A 145 10.94 3.45 3.53
CA LYS A 145 12.23 2.72 3.47
C LYS A 145 12.07 1.21 3.25
N PRO A 146 11.56 0.78 2.10
CA PRO A 146 11.56 -0.64 1.74
C PRO A 146 13.01 -1.16 1.70
N THR A 147 13.24 -2.33 2.25
CA THR A 147 14.54 -3.00 2.25
C THR A 147 14.34 -4.47 1.93
N MET A 148 15.36 -5.13 1.36
CA MET A 148 15.33 -6.57 1.07
C MET A 148 15.05 -7.42 2.32
N HIS A 149 15.44 -6.95 3.50
CA HIS A 149 15.17 -7.65 4.76
C HIS A 149 13.68 -7.61 5.16
N ARG A 150 12.91 -6.67 4.60
CA ARG A 150 11.46 -6.53 4.87
C ARG A 150 10.60 -7.16 3.79
N ALA A 151 11.19 -7.50 2.66
CA ALA A 151 10.53 -8.22 1.58
C ALA A 151 10.57 -9.73 1.84
#